data_1f97b7a3971984c4c6b6a43efe7dab2b
#
_entry.id   1f97b7a3971984c4c6b6a43efe7dab2b
#
_cell.length_a   1.000
_cell.length_b   1.000
_cell.length_c   1.000
_cell.angle_alpha   90.00
_cell.angle_beta   90.00
_cell.angle_gamma   90.00
#
_symmetry.space_group_name_H-M   'P 1'
#
loop_
_entity.id
_entity.type
_entity.pdbx_description
1 polymer ?
#
loop_
_entity_poly.entity_id
_entity_poly.type
_entity_poly.pdbx_seq_one_letter_code
_entity_poly.pdbx_strand_id
1 'polypeptide(L)'
;GGGLSAGLDFKGILLAVVLGNVFLSIIAVAVSYIASKTGLTFALLTKYSFGEKGSRVASMFVPVVNIGWYTIQAATYGHFIAQAFNWSGTAELFCMAVCAVIMGIFSMKGYKAISILGYIAIPAIVFLSLATSIRAVGMVGADGIWNHVPTDSISIGSGITIVIGTWILSTATCIA
;
A
#
# COMPACT_ATOMS: atom_id res chain seq x y z
N GLY A 1 1.97 -5.11 7.31
CA GLY A 1 1.30 -6.21 8.03
C GLY A 1 2.20 -6.80 9.13
N GLY A 2 3.38 -7.35 8.78
CA GLY A 2 4.22 -8.07 9.73
C GLY A 2 4.62 -7.30 10.99
N GLY A 3 4.94 -6.02 10.87
CA GLY A 3 5.29 -5.21 12.04
C GLY A 3 4.14 -4.99 13.02
N LEU A 4 2.90 -4.91 12.52
CA LEU A 4 1.72 -4.80 13.39
C LEU A 4 1.43 -6.12 14.12
N SER A 5 1.54 -7.25 13.42
CA SER A 5 1.26 -8.57 14.01
C SER A 5 2.33 -9.02 15.01
N ALA A 6 3.56 -8.53 14.87
CA ALA A 6 4.62 -8.78 15.84
C ALA A 6 4.44 -7.98 17.14
N GLY A 7 3.85 -6.79 17.06
CA GLY A 7 3.84 -5.83 18.16
C GLY A 7 2.48 -5.56 18.82
N LEU A 8 1.36 -6.02 18.24
CA LEU A 8 0.02 -5.80 18.76
C LEU A 8 -0.79 -7.09 18.81
N ASP A 9 -1.67 -7.21 19.80
CA ASP A 9 -2.71 -8.21 19.84
C ASP A 9 -3.74 -7.98 18.71
N PHE A 10 -4.58 -8.97 18.41
CA PHE A 10 -5.53 -8.88 17.31
C PHE A 10 -6.48 -7.68 17.41
N LYS A 11 -6.94 -7.34 18.62
CA LYS A 11 -7.81 -6.18 18.84
C LYS A 11 -7.08 -4.87 18.59
N GLY A 12 -5.82 -4.78 19.04
CA GLY A 12 -4.95 -3.63 18.80
C GLY A 12 -4.65 -3.43 17.32
N ILE A 13 -4.41 -4.52 16.57
CA ILE A 13 -4.24 -4.47 15.10
C ILE A 13 -5.51 -3.93 14.44
N LEU A 14 -6.67 -4.48 14.80
CA LEU A 14 -7.96 -4.05 14.22
C LEU A 14 -8.23 -2.57 14.50
N LEU A 15 -8.02 -2.13 15.75
CA LEU A 15 -8.17 -0.73 16.14
C LEU A 15 -7.19 0.18 15.39
N ALA A 16 -5.92 -0.17 15.33
CA ALA A 16 -4.91 0.62 14.62
C ALA A 16 -5.23 0.76 13.13
N VAL A 17 -5.66 -0.33 12.48
CA VAL A 17 -6.03 -0.32 11.06
C VAL A 17 -7.29 0.51 10.83
N VAL A 18 -8.34 0.33 11.63
CA VAL A 18 -9.59 1.10 11.47
C VAL A 18 -9.36 2.58 11.71
N LEU A 19 -8.75 2.96 12.84
CA LEU A 19 -8.51 4.37 13.17
C LEU A 19 -7.55 5.03 12.18
N GLY A 20 -6.47 4.34 11.78
CA GLY A 20 -5.54 4.84 10.78
C GLY A 20 -6.21 5.08 9.42
N ASN A 21 -7.05 4.15 8.95
CA ASN A 21 -7.78 4.31 7.69
C ASN A 21 -8.89 5.36 7.77
N VAL A 22 -9.58 5.51 8.90
CA VAL A 22 -10.55 6.60 9.10
C VAL A 22 -9.86 7.95 8.98
N PHE A 23 -8.70 8.13 9.63
CA PHE A 23 -7.92 9.35 9.53
C PHE A 23 -7.47 9.64 8.09
N LEU A 24 -6.93 8.64 7.39
CA LEU A 24 -6.55 8.74 5.98
C LEU A 24 -7.75 9.09 5.09
N SER A 25 -8.91 8.50 5.36
CA SER A 25 -10.14 8.77 4.59
C SER A 25 -10.59 10.23 4.74
N ILE A 26 -10.48 10.81 5.92
CA ILE A 26 -10.80 12.23 6.13
C ILE A 26 -9.90 13.12 5.27
N ILE A 27 -8.60 12.85 5.26
CA ILE A 27 -7.64 13.58 4.42
C ILE A 27 -7.96 13.38 2.94
N ALA A 28 -8.20 12.13 2.50
CA ALA A 28 -8.51 11.81 1.11
C ALA A 28 -9.75 12.55 0.63
N VAL A 29 -10.83 12.54 1.42
CA VAL A 29 -12.09 13.22 1.09
C VAL A 29 -11.87 14.73 0.98
N ALA A 30 -11.15 15.34 1.93
CA ALA A 30 -10.88 16.77 1.90
C ALA A 30 -10.09 17.18 0.65
N VAL A 31 -9.01 16.46 0.34
CA VAL A 31 -8.15 16.73 -0.81
C VAL A 31 -8.89 16.47 -2.12
N SER A 32 -9.61 15.34 -2.22
CA SER A 32 -10.39 15.00 -3.44
C SER A 32 -11.55 15.98 -3.67
N TYR A 33 -12.19 16.47 -2.61
CA TYR A 33 -13.23 17.48 -2.74
C TYR A 33 -12.70 18.78 -3.34
N ILE A 34 -11.55 19.26 -2.85
CA ILE A 34 -10.90 20.46 -3.40
C ILE A 34 -10.54 20.24 -4.86
N ALA A 35 -9.92 19.10 -5.19
CA ALA A 35 -9.54 18.77 -6.56
C ALA A 35 -10.73 18.69 -7.51
N SER A 36 -11.83 18.04 -7.10
CA SER A 36 -13.04 17.92 -7.91
C SER A 36 -13.73 19.26 -8.16
N LYS A 37 -13.63 20.20 -7.23
CA LYS A 37 -14.21 21.55 -7.37
C LYS A 37 -13.34 22.47 -8.22
N THR A 38 -12.03 22.31 -8.15
CA THR A 38 -11.08 23.22 -8.82
C THR A 38 -10.55 22.67 -10.13
N GLY A 39 -10.64 21.35 -10.37
CA GLY A 39 -10.03 20.68 -11.52
C GLY A 39 -8.50 20.72 -11.52
N LEU A 40 -7.88 21.02 -10.36
CA LEU A 40 -6.44 21.17 -10.25
C LEU A 40 -5.77 19.84 -9.90
N THR A 41 -4.65 19.57 -10.56
CA THR A 41 -3.77 18.45 -10.23
C THR A 41 -3.00 18.73 -8.94
N PHE A 42 -2.41 17.69 -8.35
CA PHE A 42 -1.57 17.81 -7.15
C PHE A 42 -0.51 18.91 -7.27
N ALA A 43 0.22 18.97 -8.39
CA ALA A 43 1.25 19.96 -8.63
C ALA A 43 0.72 21.41 -8.63
N LEU A 44 -0.48 21.61 -9.15
CA LEU A 44 -1.12 22.94 -9.15
C LEU A 44 -1.67 23.30 -7.77
N LEU A 45 -2.27 22.35 -7.06
CA LEU A 45 -2.73 22.55 -5.68
C LEU A 45 -1.58 22.93 -4.74
N THR A 46 -0.45 22.24 -4.84
CA THR A 46 0.74 22.54 -4.03
C THR A 46 1.33 23.93 -4.35
N LYS A 47 1.13 24.43 -5.57
CA LYS A 47 1.55 25.80 -5.94
C LYS A 47 0.78 26.87 -5.17
N TYR A 48 -0.51 26.67 -4.91
CA TYR A 48 -1.29 27.60 -4.10
C TYR A 48 -0.89 27.57 -2.62
N SER A 49 -0.52 26.40 -2.08
CA SER A 49 -0.16 26.26 -0.67
C SER A 49 1.31 26.63 -0.36
N PHE A 50 2.23 26.27 -1.24
CA PHE A 50 3.69 26.38 -1.00
C PHE A 50 4.41 27.35 -1.96
N GLY A 51 3.66 27.98 -2.86
CA GLY A 51 4.23 28.85 -3.88
C GLY A 51 4.98 28.07 -4.96
N GLU A 52 5.61 28.79 -5.88
CA GLU A 52 6.25 28.19 -7.06
C GLU A 52 7.48 27.33 -6.71
N LYS A 53 8.30 27.79 -5.78
CA LYS A 53 9.51 27.05 -5.36
C LYS A 53 9.15 25.81 -4.55
N GLY A 54 8.19 25.92 -3.62
CA GLY A 54 7.74 24.80 -2.81
C GLY A 54 7.01 23.73 -3.61
N SER A 55 6.23 24.13 -4.61
CA SER A 55 5.55 23.19 -5.52
C SER A 55 6.55 22.36 -6.34
N ARG A 56 7.65 22.95 -6.80
CA ARG A 56 8.71 22.19 -7.50
C ARG A 56 9.32 21.10 -6.61
N VAL A 57 9.61 21.44 -5.36
CA VAL A 57 10.16 20.46 -4.40
C VAL A 57 9.16 19.32 -4.16
N ALA A 58 7.90 19.65 -3.88
CA ALA A 58 6.86 18.66 -3.66
C ALA A 58 6.65 17.76 -4.89
N SER A 59 6.62 18.36 -6.09
CA SER A 59 6.45 17.61 -7.35
C SER A 59 7.62 16.70 -7.71
N MET A 60 8.82 16.99 -7.20
CA MET A 60 9.98 16.10 -7.35
C MET A 60 10.02 15.01 -6.26
N PHE A 61 9.65 15.36 -5.04
CA PHE A 61 9.71 14.44 -3.89
C PHE A 61 8.74 13.27 -4.03
N VAL A 62 7.50 13.54 -4.43
CA VAL A 62 6.45 12.51 -4.55
C VAL A 62 6.81 11.39 -5.54
N PRO A 63 7.27 11.66 -6.78
CA PRO A 63 7.73 10.60 -7.68
C PRO A 63 8.90 9.80 -7.12
N VAL A 64 9.86 10.42 -6.46
CA VAL A 64 11.02 9.72 -5.87
C VAL A 64 10.57 8.69 -4.82
N VAL A 65 9.66 9.09 -3.92
CA VAL A 65 9.12 8.16 -2.92
C VAL A 65 8.29 7.05 -3.58
N ASN A 66 7.51 7.39 -4.61
CA ASN A 66 6.74 6.39 -5.36
C ASN A 66 7.62 5.38 -6.11
N ILE A 67 8.78 5.80 -6.62
CA ILE A 67 9.79 4.88 -7.20
C ILE A 67 10.31 3.92 -6.13
N GLY A 68 10.58 4.42 -4.91
CA GLY A 68 10.96 3.57 -3.79
C GLY A 68 9.90 2.51 -3.45
N TRP A 69 8.64 2.91 -3.34
CA TRP A 69 7.52 1.99 -3.13
C TRP A 69 7.34 1.00 -4.28
N TYR A 70 7.46 1.45 -5.51
CA TYR A 70 7.42 0.60 -6.70
C TYR A 70 8.49 -0.49 -6.65
N THR A 71 9.72 -0.12 -6.29
CA THR A 71 10.83 -1.07 -6.19
C THR A 71 10.56 -2.16 -5.16
N ILE A 72 10.07 -1.78 -3.97
CA ILE A 72 9.72 -2.74 -2.90
C ILE A 72 8.61 -3.70 -3.36
N GLN A 73 7.58 -3.18 -4.00
CA GLN A 73 6.44 -3.99 -4.46
C GLN A 73 6.85 -4.92 -5.60
N ALA A 74 7.62 -4.44 -6.58
CA ALA A 74 8.09 -5.25 -7.69
C ALA A 74 9.02 -6.37 -7.23
N ALA A 75 9.93 -6.07 -6.29
CA ALA A 75 10.80 -7.08 -5.69
C ALA A 75 10.00 -8.13 -4.92
N THR A 76 9.05 -7.70 -4.08
CA THR A 76 8.18 -8.61 -3.32
C THR A 76 7.36 -9.52 -4.24
N TYR A 77 6.80 -8.97 -5.31
CA TYR A 77 6.04 -9.73 -6.30
C TYR A 77 6.92 -10.77 -7.01
N GLY A 78 8.11 -10.36 -7.47
CA GLY A 78 9.07 -11.27 -8.09
C GLY A 78 9.56 -12.37 -7.14
N HIS A 79 9.77 -12.04 -5.87
CA HIS A 79 10.12 -12.99 -4.82
C HIS A 79 9.03 -14.08 -4.65
N PHE A 80 7.77 -13.70 -4.55
CA PHE A 80 6.68 -14.69 -4.44
C PHE A 80 6.56 -15.60 -5.66
N ILE A 81 6.78 -15.07 -6.87
CA ILE A 81 6.81 -15.88 -8.08
C ILE A 81 7.99 -16.86 -8.03
N ALA A 82 9.19 -16.38 -7.69
CA ALA A 82 10.38 -17.23 -7.58
C ALA A 82 10.18 -18.34 -6.55
N GLN A 83 9.58 -18.05 -5.41
CA GLN A 83 9.23 -19.06 -4.40
C GLN A 83 8.26 -20.12 -4.94
N ALA A 84 7.24 -19.71 -5.70
CA ALA A 84 6.27 -20.65 -6.28
C ALA A 84 6.93 -21.67 -7.23
N PHE A 85 8.04 -21.28 -7.90
CA PHE A 85 8.82 -22.14 -8.77
C PHE A 85 10.06 -22.73 -8.09
N ASN A 86 10.26 -22.51 -6.78
CA ASN A 86 11.43 -22.91 -6.01
C ASN A 86 12.76 -22.37 -6.59
N TRP A 87 12.73 -21.19 -7.19
CA TRP A 87 13.93 -20.50 -7.67
C TRP A 87 14.59 -19.74 -6.53
N SER A 88 15.93 -19.79 -6.49
CA SER A 88 16.75 -19.12 -5.49
C SER A 88 18.00 -18.49 -6.10
N GLY A 89 18.60 -17.56 -5.36
CA GLY A 89 19.83 -16.90 -5.76
C GLY A 89 19.68 -16.04 -7.01
N THR A 90 20.52 -16.26 -8.02
CA THR A 90 20.54 -15.44 -9.25
C THR A 90 19.26 -15.53 -10.06
N ALA A 91 18.58 -16.69 -10.07
CA ALA A 91 17.31 -16.89 -10.77
C ALA A 91 16.19 -16.06 -10.13
N GLU A 92 16.16 -15.95 -8.82
CA GLU A 92 15.23 -15.10 -8.06
C GLU A 92 15.44 -13.61 -8.39
N LEU A 93 16.68 -13.13 -8.38
CA LEU A 93 17.00 -11.74 -8.75
C LEU A 93 16.58 -11.42 -10.19
N PHE A 94 16.81 -12.35 -11.11
CA PHE A 94 16.38 -12.20 -12.49
C PHE A 94 14.84 -12.12 -12.59
N CYS A 95 14.13 -12.96 -11.86
CA CYS A 95 12.67 -12.95 -11.80
C CYS A 95 12.15 -11.59 -11.27
N MET A 96 12.74 -11.06 -10.20
CA MET A 96 12.38 -9.74 -9.67
C MET A 96 12.60 -8.64 -10.71
N ALA A 97 13.72 -8.66 -11.42
CA ALA A 97 14.01 -7.67 -12.47
C ALA A 97 13.02 -7.74 -13.63
N VAL A 98 12.67 -8.94 -14.09
CA VAL A 98 11.69 -9.15 -15.16
C VAL A 98 10.31 -8.67 -14.71
N CYS A 99 9.89 -9.00 -13.50
CA CYS A 99 8.62 -8.52 -12.93
C CYS A 99 8.57 -6.99 -12.85
N ALA A 100 9.67 -6.36 -12.41
CA ALA A 100 9.75 -4.90 -12.38
C ALA A 100 9.59 -4.29 -13.79
N VAL A 101 10.26 -4.82 -14.79
CA VAL A 101 10.13 -4.32 -16.18
C VAL A 101 8.72 -4.49 -16.69
N ILE A 102 8.09 -5.65 -16.49
CA ILE A 102 6.71 -5.92 -16.94
C ILE A 102 5.73 -4.95 -16.28
N MET A 103 5.80 -4.79 -14.96
CA MET A 103 4.93 -3.86 -14.22
C MET A 103 5.15 -2.41 -14.68
N GLY A 104 6.41 -2.02 -14.96
CA GLY A 104 6.76 -0.71 -15.50
C GLY A 104 6.14 -0.45 -16.85
N ILE A 105 6.19 -1.41 -17.77
CA ILE A 105 5.57 -1.30 -19.11
C ILE A 105 4.06 -1.09 -19.00
N PHE A 106 3.38 -1.84 -18.11
CA PHE A 106 1.95 -1.63 -17.86
C PHE A 106 1.65 -0.24 -17.29
N SER A 107 2.47 0.25 -16.38
CA SER A 107 2.33 1.59 -15.81
C SER A 107 2.49 2.69 -16.87
N MET A 108 3.43 2.52 -17.81
CA MET A 108 3.66 3.48 -18.91
C MET A 108 2.49 3.58 -19.90
N LYS A 109 1.64 2.56 -20.00
CA LYS A 109 0.43 2.58 -20.85
C LYS A 109 -0.70 3.45 -20.31
N GLY A 110 -0.51 4.02 -19.12
CA GLY A 110 -1.42 4.97 -18.51
C GLY A 110 -2.66 4.35 -17.86
N TYR A 111 -3.60 5.23 -17.48
CA TYR A 111 -4.76 4.90 -16.66
C TYR A 111 -5.59 3.72 -17.18
N LYS A 112 -5.79 3.63 -18.52
CA LYS A 112 -6.60 2.58 -19.10
C LYS A 112 -6.05 1.17 -18.85
N ALA A 113 -4.73 0.99 -18.95
CA ALA A 113 -4.09 -0.30 -18.68
C ALA A 113 -4.16 -0.67 -17.18
N ILE A 114 -3.94 0.31 -16.31
CA ILE A 114 -4.05 0.14 -14.85
C ILE A 114 -5.49 -0.21 -14.46
N SER A 115 -6.48 0.45 -15.07
CA SER A 115 -7.90 0.17 -14.82
C SER A 115 -8.29 -1.25 -15.21
N ILE A 116 -7.87 -1.71 -16.40
CA ILE A 116 -8.13 -3.09 -16.85
C ILE A 116 -7.49 -4.11 -15.87
N LEU A 117 -6.25 -3.86 -15.48
CA LEU A 117 -5.57 -4.71 -14.50
C LEU A 117 -6.33 -4.73 -13.17
N GLY A 118 -6.85 -3.59 -12.72
CA GLY A 118 -7.66 -3.46 -11.51
C GLY A 118 -8.94 -4.30 -11.56
N TYR A 119 -9.64 -4.32 -12.68
CA TYR A 119 -10.85 -5.14 -12.85
C TYR A 119 -10.60 -6.64 -12.65
N ILE A 120 -9.39 -7.11 -12.96
CA ILE A 120 -8.99 -8.51 -12.78
C ILE A 120 -8.43 -8.73 -11.37
N ALA A 121 -7.55 -7.82 -10.93
CA ALA A 121 -6.82 -7.97 -9.68
C ALA A 121 -7.72 -7.81 -8.44
N ILE A 122 -8.66 -6.87 -8.44
CA ILE A 122 -9.52 -6.60 -7.28
C ILE A 122 -10.36 -7.83 -6.89
N PRO A 123 -11.13 -8.47 -7.80
CA PRO A 123 -11.86 -9.69 -7.48
C PRO A 123 -10.95 -10.83 -7.03
N ALA A 124 -9.79 -10.99 -7.68
CA ALA A 124 -8.81 -12.01 -7.30
C ALA A 124 -8.26 -11.79 -5.88
N ILE A 125 -7.93 -10.55 -5.51
CA ILE A 125 -7.47 -10.20 -4.16
C ILE A 125 -8.56 -10.49 -3.12
N VAL A 126 -9.81 -10.10 -3.39
CA VAL A 126 -10.94 -10.36 -2.48
C VAL A 126 -11.12 -11.88 -2.28
N PHE A 127 -11.13 -12.64 -3.37
CA PHE A 127 -11.27 -14.10 -3.29
C PHE A 127 -10.12 -14.75 -2.52
N LEU A 128 -8.88 -14.40 -2.83
CA LEU A 128 -7.70 -14.92 -2.15
C LEU A 128 -7.67 -14.54 -0.67
N SER A 129 -8.05 -13.29 -0.35
CA SER A 129 -8.11 -12.83 1.05
C SER A 129 -9.16 -13.60 1.85
N LEU A 130 -10.32 -13.86 1.28
CA LEU A 130 -11.35 -14.70 1.91
C LEU A 130 -10.86 -16.13 2.08
N ALA A 131 -10.30 -16.74 1.04
CA ALA A 131 -9.79 -18.10 1.09
C ALA A 131 -8.68 -18.28 2.13
N THR A 132 -7.72 -17.33 2.19
CA THR A 132 -6.65 -17.36 3.19
C THR A 132 -7.18 -17.13 4.60
N SER A 133 -8.17 -16.26 4.79
CA SER A 133 -8.80 -16.03 6.09
C SER A 133 -9.54 -17.29 6.59
N ILE A 134 -10.32 -17.94 5.73
CA ILE A 134 -11.02 -19.18 6.07
C ILE A 134 -10.00 -20.27 6.44
N ARG A 135 -8.93 -20.40 5.65
CA ARG A 135 -7.89 -21.38 5.91
C ARG A 135 -7.14 -21.09 7.22
N ALA A 136 -6.84 -19.84 7.51
CA ALA A 136 -6.19 -19.44 8.76
C ALA A 136 -7.05 -19.79 9.98
N VAL A 137 -8.35 -19.50 9.93
CA VAL A 137 -9.31 -19.90 10.99
C VAL A 137 -9.36 -21.41 11.14
N GLY A 138 -9.34 -22.16 10.04
CA GLY A 138 -9.32 -23.62 10.07
C GLY A 138 -8.05 -24.22 10.66
N MET A 139 -6.90 -23.56 10.52
CA MET A 139 -5.60 -24.05 11.02
C MET A 139 -5.35 -23.71 12.48
N VAL A 140 -5.68 -22.50 12.91
CA VAL A 140 -5.32 -21.96 14.23
C VAL A 140 -6.53 -21.93 15.18
N GLY A 141 -7.74 -22.02 14.63
CA GLY A 141 -8.99 -21.81 15.35
C GLY A 141 -9.29 -20.32 15.56
N ALA A 142 -10.54 -20.02 15.79
CA ALA A 142 -10.95 -18.64 16.08
C ALA A 142 -10.31 -18.14 17.38
N ASP A 143 -10.24 -18.99 18.41
CA ASP A 143 -9.66 -18.67 19.71
C ASP A 143 -8.17 -18.34 19.62
N GLY A 144 -7.40 -19.02 18.76
CA GLY A 144 -5.99 -18.75 18.55
C GLY A 144 -5.73 -17.39 17.89
N ILE A 145 -6.65 -16.93 17.04
CA ILE A 145 -6.57 -15.61 16.42
C ILE A 145 -6.91 -14.52 17.43
N TRP A 146 -7.99 -14.72 18.22
CA TRP A 146 -8.44 -13.74 19.21
C TRP A 146 -7.46 -13.58 20.38
N ASN A 147 -6.77 -14.65 20.76
CA ASN A 147 -5.80 -14.70 21.86
C ASN A 147 -4.36 -14.60 21.36
N HIS A 148 -4.14 -14.05 20.17
CA HIS A 148 -2.79 -13.81 19.63
C HIS A 148 -1.97 -12.97 20.60
N VAL A 149 -0.85 -13.54 21.08
CA VAL A 149 0.11 -12.84 21.95
C VAL A 149 1.22 -12.30 21.05
N PRO A 150 1.42 -10.97 21.02
CA PRO A 150 2.50 -10.37 20.25
C PRO A 150 3.87 -10.78 20.79
N THR A 151 4.85 -10.93 19.91
CA THR A 151 6.25 -11.21 20.25
C THR A 151 6.97 -10.00 20.85
N ASP A 152 6.59 -8.83 20.36
CA ASP A 152 7.06 -7.53 20.87
C ASP A 152 5.84 -6.73 21.35
N SER A 153 6.08 -5.66 22.13
CA SER A 153 5.01 -4.77 22.54
C SER A 153 5.20 -3.38 21.94
N ILE A 154 4.32 -2.99 21.05
CA ILE A 154 4.24 -1.61 20.56
C ILE A 154 2.94 -0.97 21.05
N SER A 155 2.95 0.36 21.20
CA SER A 155 1.72 1.07 21.55
C SER A 155 0.73 1.10 20.38
N ILE A 156 -0.57 1.18 20.67
CA ILE A 156 -1.61 1.35 19.65
C ILE A 156 -1.35 2.61 18.81
N GLY A 157 -0.84 3.69 19.45
CA GLY A 157 -0.45 4.91 18.75
C GLY A 157 0.65 4.68 17.70
N SER A 158 1.66 3.87 18.03
CA SER A 158 2.69 3.47 17.05
C SER A 158 2.08 2.65 15.92
N GLY A 159 1.14 1.76 16.21
CA GLY A 159 0.41 0.99 15.19
C GLY A 159 -0.38 1.89 14.23
N ILE A 160 -1.11 2.87 14.75
CA ILE A 160 -1.82 3.88 13.95
C ILE A 160 -0.86 4.67 13.07
N THR A 161 0.28 5.10 13.63
CA THR A 161 1.32 5.84 12.89
C THR A 161 1.90 5.02 11.74
N ILE A 162 2.12 3.73 11.93
CA ILE A 162 2.58 2.81 10.86
C ILE A 162 1.54 2.76 9.73
N VAL A 163 0.25 2.62 10.04
CA VAL A 163 -0.83 2.57 9.04
C VAL A 163 -0.90 3.89 8.28
N ILE A 164 -0.93 5.02 8.98
CA ILE A 164 -0.96 6.35 8.36
C ILE A 164 0.27 6.57 7.49
N GLY A 165 1.46 6.31 8.02
CA GLY A 165 2.73 6.53 7.32
C GLY A 165 2.87 5.73 6.04
N THR A 166 2.30 4.51 6.00
CA THR A 166 2.33 3.66 4.82
C THR A 166 1.51 4.22 3.65
N TRP A 167 0.39 4.87 3.92
CA TRP A 167 -0.58 5.26 2.89
C TRP A 167 -0.77 6.76 2.70
N ILE A 168 -0.22 7.61 3.59
CA ILE A 168 -0.47 9.06 3.58
C ILE A 168 -0.05 9.71 2.25
N LEU A 169 1.07 9.28 1.69
CA LEU A 169 1.56 9.83 0.44
C LEU A 169 0.66 9.47 -0.74
N SER A 170 0.20 8.23 -0.82
CA SER A 170 -0.76 7.78 -1.83
C SER A 170 -2.10 8.50 -1.68
N THR A 171 -2.54 8.72 -0.44
CA THR A 171 -3.77 9.46 -0.13
C THR A 171 -3.67 10.92 -0.58
N ALA A 172 -2.52 11.57 -0.37
CA ALA A 172 -2.29 12.94 -0.81
C ALA A 172 -2.22 13.10 -2.35
N THR A 173 -1.85 12.03 -3.07
CA THR A 173 -1.70 12.02 -4.53
C THR A 173 -2.89 11.45 -5.29
N CYS A 174 -3.95 11.01 -4.63
CA CYS A 174 -5.14 10.44 -5.28
C CYS A 174 -5.96 11.42 -6.15
N ILE A 175 -5.50 12.66 -6.25
CA ILE A 175 -6.05 13.76 -7.07
C ILE A 175 -5.27 14.02 -8.36
N ALA A 176 -4.31 13.19 -8.67
CA ALA A 176 -3.48 13.37 -9.87
C ALA A 176 -4.21 12.92 -11.15
#